data_83aba9db4bacd4534c77aa7f95ad39aa
#
_entry.id   83aba9db4bacd4534c77aa7f95ad39aa
#
_cell.length_a   1.000
_cell.length_b   1.000
_cell.length_c   1.000
_cell.angle_alpha   90.00
_cell.angle_beta   90.00
_cell.angle_gamma   90.00
#
_symmetry.space_group_name_H-M   'P 1'
#
loop_
_entity.id
_entity.type
_entity.pdbx_description
1 polymer ?
#
loop_
_entity_poly.entity_id
_entity_poly.type
_entity_poly.pdbx_seq_one_letter_code
_entity_poly.pdbx_strand_id
1 'polypeptide(L)'
;MHAKGLNPENYLNNKVVNFPVETTIVEEGSPFNGIYYVKKGQLKILKKDEKGKEIMIQLMSQKDFIGLSTYFNDSHYQFSAITQESCKLIYIKPDEFETLLSRSFDIKKQLMIVMIKRLEFLETLIVRLLK
;
A
#
# COMPACT_ATOMS: atom_id res chain seq x y z
N MET A 1 15.87 -18.71 7.20
CA MET A 1 14.56 -18.15 6.87
C MET A 1 14.40 -17.94 5.39
N HIS A 2 13.33 -18.36 4.85
CA HIS A 2 13.08 -18.29 3.42
C HIS A 2 12.16 -17.14 3.07
N ALA A 3 12.46 -16.46 1.97
CA ALA A 3 11.59 -15.41 1.44
C ALA A 3 10.18 -15.93 1.17
N LYS A 4 10.04 -17.23 0.96
CA LYS A 4 8.77 -17.87 0.71
C LYS A 4 7.75 -17.62 1.83
N GLY A 5 8.20 -17.65 3.09
CA GLY A 5 7.33 -17.38 4.22
C GLY A 5 6.86 -15.94 4.29
N LEU A 6 7.52 -15.04 3.56
CA LEU A 6 7.24 -13.62 3.55
C LEU A 6 6.41 -13.19 2.35
N ASN A 7 6.07 -14.11 1.45
CA ASN A 7 5.31 -13.79 0.26
C ASN A 7 3.81 -13.94 0.52
N PRO A 8 3.05 -12.83 0.54
CA PRO A 8 1.61 -12.89 0.78
C PRO A 8 0.87 -13.77 -0.23
N GLU A 9 1.40 -13.91 -1.43
CA GLU A 9 0.75 -14.73 -2.46
C GLU A 9 0.62 -16.19 -2.06
N ASN A 10 1.42 -16.65 -1.12
CA ASN A 10 1.34 -18.03 -0.62
C ASN A 10 0.12 -18.24 0.27
N TYR A 11 -0.52 -17.17 0.72
CA TYR A 11 -1.63 -17.21 1.67
C TYR A 11 -2.94 -16.71 1.08
N LEU A 12 -2.91 -16.17 -0.13
CA LEU A 12 -4.08 -15.55 -0.76
C LEU A 12 -4.56 -16.40 -1.92
N ASN A 13 -5.87 -16.33 -2.16
CA ASN A 13 -6.49 -17.03 -3.28
C ASN A 13 -6.28 -16.21 -4.56
N ASN A 14 -5.08 -16.05 -4.95
CA ASN A 14 -4.60 -15.50 -6.24
C ASN A 14 -5.62 -14.76 -7.13
N LYS A 15 -6.34 -13.82 -6.57
CA LYS A 15 -7.25 -12.99 -7.35
C LYS A 15 -6.47 -11.79 -7.86
N VAL A 16 -5.67 -12.03 -8.89
CA VAL A 16 -4.92 -10.98 -9.53
C VAL A 16 -5.87 -10.20 -10.44
N VAL A 17 -5.91 -8.91 -10.26
CA VAL A 17 -6.70 -8.02 -11.11
C VAL A 17 -5.73 -7.15 -11.91
N ASN A 18 -5.99 -7.05 -13.22
CA ASN A 18 -5.18 -6.24 -14.10
C ASN A 18 -5.82 -4.88 -14.28
N PHE A 19 -5.02 -3.83 -14.17
CA PHE A 19 -5.48 -2.46 -14.34
C PHE A 19 -4.64 -1.75 -15.40
N PRO A 20 -5.28 -1.05 -16.34
CA PRO A 20 -4.52 -0.26 -17.30
C PRO A 20 -3.93 0.99 -16.62
N VAL A 21 -3.07 1.69 -17.35
CA VAL A 21 -2.46 2.94 -16.89
C VAL A 21 -3.54 3.99 -16.59
N GLU A 22 -3.25 4.89 -15.65
CA GLU A 22 -4.13 6.01 -15.28
C GLU A 22 -5.48 5.56 -14.71
N THR A 23 -5.49 4.46 -13.98
CA THR A 23 -6.69 3.97 -13.31
C THR A 23 -6.63 4.32 -11.83
N THR A 24 -7.70 4.91 -11.31
CA THR A 24 -7.81 5.20 -9.88
C THR A 24 -8.24 3.93 -9.17
N ILE A 25 -7.34 3.42 -8.33
CA ILE A 25 -7.61 2.21 -7.53
C ILE A 25 -8.29 2.57 -6.22
N VAL A 26 -7.80 3.64 -5.60
CA VAL A 26 -8.29 4.13 -4.31
C VAL A 26 -8.44 5.63 -4.43
N GLU A 27 -9.57 6.15 -3.97
CA GLU A 27 -9.84 7.59 -3.99
C GLU A 27 -9.84 8.16 -2.57
N GLU A 28 -9.14 9.25 -2.37
CA GLU A 28 -9.09 9.93 -1.08
C GLU A 28 -10.49 10.30 -0.62
N GLY A 29 -10.80 9.98 0.63
CA GLY A 29 -12.10 10.25 1.22
C GLY A 29 -13.13 9.13 1.06
N SER A 30 -12.85 8.11 0.23
CA SER A 30 -13.79 7.00 0.10
C SER A 30 -13.67 6.02 1.26
N PRO A 31 -14.76 5.31 1.59
CA PRO A 31 -14.73 4.35 2.70
C PRO A 31 -13.73 3.23 2.44
N PHE A 32 -13.08 2.79 3.52
CA PHE A 32 -12.14 1.69 3.44
C PHE A 32 -12.85 0.41 3.03
N ASN A 33 -12.34 -0.26 2.01
CA ASN A 33 -12.91 -1.52 1.54
C ASN A 33 -11.88 -2.62 1.33
N GLY A 34 -10.63 -2.38 1.70
CA GLY A 34 -9.59 -3.42 1.61
C GLY A 34 -8.22 -2.89 1.28
N ILE A 35 -7.33 -3.84 1.09
CA ILE A 35 -5.91 -3.57 0.84
C ILE A 35 -5.56 -4.16 -0.52
N TYR A 36 -4.61 -3.53 -1.20
CA TYR A 36 -4.09 -4.04 -2.47
C TYR A 36 -2.61 -4.34 -2.32
N TYR A 37 -2.22 -5.53 -2.75
CA TYR A 37 -0.82 -5.92 -2.82
C TYR A 37 -0.34 -5.76 -4.26
N VAL A 38 0.77 -5.07 -4.46
CA VAL A 38 1.28 -4.81 -5.81
C VAL A 38 2.11 -6.00 -6.26
N LYS A 39 1.58 -6.76 -7.21
CA LYS A 39 2.29 -7.89 -7.80
C LYS A 39 3.21 -7.42 -8.91
N LYS A 40 2.78 -6.43 -9.69
CA LYS A 40 3.57 -5.88 -10.79
C LYS A 40 3.08 -4.47 -11.11
N GLY A 41 4.01 -3.60 -11.50
CA GLY A 41 3.69 -2.26 -11.93
C GLY A 41 3.97 -1.22 -10.87
N GLN A 42 3.61 0.01 -11.17
CA GLN A 42 3.88 1.14 -10.30
C GLN A 42 2.66 2.04 -10.20
N LEU A 43 2.39 2.52 -8.98
CA LEU A 43 1.29 3.43 -8.71
C LEU A 43 1.83 4.68 -8.04
N LYS A 44 1.19 5.81 -8.32
CA LYS A 44 1.49 7.05 -7.61
C LYS A 44 0.46 7.24 -6.52
N ILE A 45 0.94 7.64 -5.36
CA ILE A 45 0.10 7.94 -4.21
C ILE A 45 0.00 9.46 -4.10
N LEU A 46 -1.22 9.96 -4.12
CA LEU A 46 -1.51 11.38 -4.10
C LEU A 46 -2.26 11.76 -2.84
N LYS A 47 -1.98 12.95 -2.34
CA LYS A 47 -2.70 13.48 -1.20
C LYS A 47 -2.99 14.95 -1.47
N LYS A 48 -4.21 15.37 -1.15
CA LYS A 48 -4.61 16.77 -1.34
C LYS A 48 -4.05 17.65 -0.23
N ASP A 49 -3.58 18.83 -0.60
CA ASP A 49 -3.21 19.84 0.37
C ASP A 49 -4.49 20.56 0.83
N GLU A 50 -4.34 21.56 1.69
CA GLU A 50 -5.48 22.29 2.25
C GLU A 50 -6.28 23.07 1.21
N LYS A 51 -5.72 23.29 0.02
CA LYS A 51 -6.41 23.97 -1.08
C LYS A 51 -7.00 22.99 -2.08
N GLY A 52 -6.89 21.69 -1.80
CA GLY A 52 -7.42 20.66 -2.69
C GLY A 52 -6.49 20.29 -3.83
N LYS A 53 -5.27 20.78 -3.85
CA LYS A 53 -4.28 20.43 -4.87
C LYS A 53 -3.70 19.07 -4.55
N GLU A 54 -3.68 18.17 -5.53
CA GLU A 54 -3.10 16.84 -5.36
C GLU A 54 -1.59 16.89 -5.45
N ILE A 55 -0.94 16.31 -4.44
CA ILE A 55 0.52 16.25 -4.37
C ILE A 55 0.94 14.81 -4.30
N MET A 56 1.88 14.43 -5.16
CA MET A 56 2.41 13.05 -5.13
C MET A 56 3.36 12.93 -3.94
N ILE A 57 3.04 12.00 -3.05
CA ILE A 57 3.82 11.79 -1.83
C ILE A 57 4.66 10.52 -1.87
N GLN A 58 4.35 9.60 -2.78
CA GLN A 58 5.03 8.31 -2.79
C GLN A 58 4.73 7.56 -4.08
N LEU A 59 5.67 6.68 -4.46
CA LEU A 59 5.45 5.69 -5.50
C LEU A 59 5.39 4.33 -4.82
N MET A 60 4.40 3.54 -5.22
CA MET A 60 4.27 2.16 -4.76
C MET A 60 4.63 1.24 -5.91
N SER A 61 5.36 0.18 -5.60
CA SER A 61 5.81 -0.77 -6.61
C SER A 61 5.70 -2.20 -6.10
N GLN A 62 6.29 -3.14 -6.81
CA GLN A 62 6.21 -4.56 -6.49
C GLN A 62 6.50 -4.83 -5.01
N LYS A 63 5.64 -5.63 -4.38
CA LYS A 63 5.68 -6.04 -2.98
C LYS A 63 5.17 -5.01 -1.99
N ASP A 64 4.72 -3.86 -2.46
CA ASP A 64 4.11 -2.88 -1.57
C ASP A 64 2.64 -3.19 -1.33
N PHE A 65 2.15 -2.77 -0.15
CA PHE A 65 0.74 -2.87 0.20
C PHE A 65 0.14 -1.48 0.21
N ILE A 66 -1.02 -1.35 -0.42
CA ILE A 66 -1.78 -0.09 -0.46
C ILE A 66 -2.93 -0.17 0.52
N GLY A 67 -3.01 0.76 1.46
CA GLY A 67 -4.12 0.83 2.40
C GLY A 67 -3.81 0.37 3.82
N LEU A 68 -2.54 0.13 4.15
CA LEU A 68 -2.16 -0.33 5.49
C LEU A 68 -2.55 0.67 6.57
N SER A 69 -2.25 1.95 6.38
CA SER A 69 -2.56 2.96 7.37
C SER A 69 -4.07 3.07 7.59
N THR A 70 -4.84 2.94 6.53
CA THR A 70 -6.28 2.99 6.60
C THR A 70 -6.83 1.80 7.39
N TYR A 71 -6.28 0.62 7.12
CA TYR A 71 -6.70 -0.58 7.84
C TYR A 71 -6.50 -0.44 9.36
N PHE A 72 -5.37 0.13 9.77
CA PHE A 72 -5.03 0.21 11.20
C PHE A 72 -5.62 1.41 11.92
N ASN A 73 -5.83 2.53 11.25
CA ASN A 73 -6.16 3.79 11.91
C ASN A 73 -7.42 4.49 11.44
N ASP A 74 -7.88 4.24 10.23
CA ASP A 74 -8.90 5.08 9.61
C ASP A 74 -10.09 4.28 9.09
N SER A 75 -11.20 4.97 8.91
CA SER A 75 -12.38 4.38 8.27
C SER A 75 -12.48 4.78 6.80
N HIS A 76 -11.70 5.77 6.38
CA HIS A 76 -11.68 6.28 5.01
C HIS A 76 -10.25 6.44 4.55
N TYR A 77 -10.02 6.26 3.25
CA TYR A 77 -8.69 6.42 2.69
C TYR A 77 -8.26 7.88 2.77
N GLN A 78 -7.04 8.12 3.24
CA GLN A 78 -6.47 9.44 3.37
C GLN A 78 -5.57 9.83 2.20
N PHE A 79 -5.70 9.10 1.09
CA PHE A 79 -4.88 9.28 -0.10
C PHE A 79 -5.59 8.69 -1.31
N SER A 80 -5.13 9.06 -2.50
CA SER A 80 -5.55 8.40 -3.74
C SER A 80 -4.40 7.58 -4.29
N ALA A 81 -4.70 6.46 -4.93
CA ALA A 81 -3.71 5.61 -5.58
C ALA A 81 -4.11 5.44 -7.04
N ILE A 82 -3.22 5.86 -7.94
CA ILE A 82 -3.48 5.84 -9.38
C ILE A 82 -2.35 5.11 -10.08
N THR A 83 -2.71 4.18 -10.98
CA THR A 83 -1.70 3.43 -11.72
C THR A 83 -0.92 4.37 -12.65
N GLN A 84 0.41 4.26 -12.60
CA GLN A 84 1.30 5.05 -13.45
C GLN A 84 1.67 4.27 -14.70
N GLU A 85 1.47 2.97 -14.66
CA GLU A 85 1.67 2.05 -15.76
C GLU A 85 0.66 0.91 -15.60
N SER A 86 0.65 -0.03 -16.54
CA SER A 86 -0.20 -1.21 -16.39
C SER A 86 0.21 -1.99 -15.14
N CYS A 87 -0.74 -2.33 -14.30
CA CYS A 87 -0.48 -2.98 -13.01
C CYS A 87 -1.23 -4.28 -12.83
N LYS A 88 -0.61 -5.18 -12.05
CA LYS A 88 -1.27 -6.39 -11.55
C LYS A 88 -1.33 -6.27 -10.04
N LEU A 89 -2.54 -6.25 -9.50
CA LEU A 89 -2.75 -6.10 -8.07
C LEU A 89 -3.53 -7.29 -7.53
N ILE A 90 -3.29 -7.61 -6.27
CA ILE A 90 -4.11 -8.59 -5.56
C ILE A 90 -4.96 -7.80 -4.58
N TYR A 91 -6.28 -7.90 -4.75
CA TYR A 91 -7.21 -7.27 -3.82
C TYR A 91 -7.41 -8.17 -2.61
N ILE A 92 -7.25 -7.62 -1.42
CA ILE A 92 -7.36 -8.34 -0.16
C ILE A 92 -8.49 -7.71 0.66
N LYS A 93 -9.53 -8.48 0.93
CA LYS A 93 -10.62 -8.02 1.78
C LYS A 93 -10.11 -7.81 3.21
N PRO A 94 -10.75 -6.93 3.98
CA PRO A 94 -10.30 -6.67 5.36
C PRO A 94 -10.18 -7.93 6.22
N ASP A 95 -11.15 -8.83 6.15
CA ASP A 95 -11.12 -10.06 6.93
C ASP A 95 -10.05 -11.04 6.42
N GLU A 96 -9.80 -11.06 5.13
CA GLU A 96 -8.71 -11.86 4.56
C GLU A 96 -7.36 -11.34 5.05
N PHE A 97 -7.21 -10.02 5.12
CA PHE A 97 -5.97 -9.43 5.60
C PHE A 97 -5.76 -9.74 7.09
N GLU A 98 -6.81 -9.69 7.88
CA GLU A 98 -6.75 -10.05 9.29
C GLU A 98 -6.33 -11.50 9.46
N THR A 99 -6.87 -12.39 8.63
CA THR A 99 -6.48 -13.82 8.64
C THR A 99 -5.01 -13.98 8.27
N LEU A 100 -4.56 -13.25 7.25
CA LEU A 100 -3.17 -13.30 6.83
C LEU A 100 -2.24 -12.88 7.96
N LEU A 101 -2.57 -11.80 8.65
CA LEU A 101 -1.78 -11.34 9.78
C LEU A 101 -1.75 -12.35 10.91
N SER A 102 -2.88 -13.02 11.19
CA SER A 102 -2.96 -13.96 12.30
C SER A 102 -2.22 -15.27 12.02
N ARG A 103 -2.01 -15.60 10.75
CA ARG A 103 -1.38 -16.86 10.35
C ARG A 103 0.13 -16.78 10.23
N SER A 104 0.68 -15.60 10.04
CA SER A 104 2.09 -15.47 9.71
C SER A 104 2.77 -14.39 10.51
N PHE A 105 3.64 -14.82 11.41
CA PHE A 105 4.49 -13.90 12.13
C PHE A 105 5.47 -13.21 11.16
N ASP A 106 5.93 -13.94 10.15
CA ASP A 106 6.87 -13.40 9.16
C ASP A 106 6.26 -12.25 8.37
N ILE A 107 4.98 -12.37 8.01
CA ILE A 107 4.27 -11.29 7.30
C ILE A 107 4.17 -10.06 8.21
N LYS A 108 3.79 -10.25 9.46
CA LYS A 108 3.72 -9.13 10.42
C LYS A 108 5.07 -8.42 10.54
N LYS A 109 6.13 -9.21 10.68
CA LYS A 109 7.48 -8.68 10.83
C LYS A 109 7.89 -7.90 9.59
N GLN A 110 7.60 -8.43 8.41
CA GLN A 110 7.93 -7.76 7.16
C GLN A 110 7.20 -6.42 7.02
N LEU A 111 5.91 -6.38 7.39
CA LEU A 111 5.14 -5.16 7.34
C LEU A 111 5.71 -4.10 8.29
N MET A 112 6.11 -4.53 9.49
CA MET A 112 6.73 -3.63 10.45
C MET A 112 8.04 -3.06 9.92
N ILE A 113 8.86 -3.89 9.28
CA ILE A 113 10.13 -3.45 8.71
C ILE A 113 9.89 -2.41 7.60
N VAL A 114 8.91 -2.67 6.72
CA VAL A 114 8.56 -1.74 5.64
C VAL A 114 8.14 -0.39 6.23
N MET A 115 7.31 -0.39 7.26
CA MET A 115 6.85 0.85 7.90
C MET A 115 7.99 1.60 8.60
N ILE A 116 8.90 0.88 9.24
CA ILE A 116 10.06 1.49 9.89
C ILE A 116 10.96 2.15 8.85
N LYS A 117 11.22 1.48 7.74
CA LYS A 117 12.05 2.03 6.68
C LYS A 117 11.42 3.28 6.07
N ARG A 118 10.08 3.28 5.93
CA ARG A 118 9.37 4.45 5.43
C ARG A 118 9.54 5.63 6.39
N LEU A 119 9.42 5.36 7.69
CA LEU A 119 9.60 6.39 8.70
C LEU A 119 11.00 6.98 8.65
N GLU A 120 12.03 6.13 8.56
CA GLU A 120 13.41 6.58 8.45
C GLU A 120 13.65 7.45 7.21
N PHE A 121 13.04 7.04 6.09
CA PHE A 121 13.14 7.81 4.85
C PHE A 121 12.53 9.20 5.02
N LEU A 122 11.36 9.28 5.65
CA LEU A 122 10.69 10.55 5.90
C LEU A 122 11.50 11.45 6.81
N GLU A 123 12.14 10.87 7.83
CA GLU A 123 13.01 11.61 8.75
C GLU A 123 14.20 12.19 8.00
N THR A 124 14.78 11.44 7.08
CA THR A 124 15.88 11.92 6.24
C THR A 124 15.44 13.11 5.39
N LEU A 125 14.24 13.05 4.83
CA LEU A 125 13.70 14.16 4.03
C LEU A 125 13.50 15.40 4.89
N ILE A 126 13.01 15.23 6.11
CA ILE A 126 12.80 16.36 7.03
C ILE A 126 14.13 17.06 7.31
N VAL A 127 15.16 16.28 7.59
CA VAL A 127 16.49 16.85 7.83
C VAL A 127 16.96 17.69 6.63
N ARG A 128 16.79 17.15 5.43
CA ARG A 128 17.18 17.88 4.21
C ARG A 128 16.42 19.19 4.03
N LEU A 129 15.13 19.17 4.33
CA LEU A 129 14.29 20.35 4.16
C LEU A 129 14.57 21.42 5.19
N LEU A 130 15.07 21.04 6.36
CA LEU A 130 15.32 21.98 7.45
C LEU A 130 16.77 22.52 7.49
N LYS A 131 17.62 22.07 6.59
CA LYS A 131 18.98 22.58 6.50
C LYS A 131 19.04 23.97 5.88
#